data_7c5c8685a93f709c83e3853318d0df64
#
_entry.id   7c5c8685a93f709c83e3853318d0df64
#
_cell.length_a   1.000
_cell.length_b   1.000
_cell.length_c   1.000
_cell.angle_alpha   90.00
_cell.angle_beta   90.00
_cell.angle_gamma   90.00
#
_symmetry.space_group_name_H-M   'P 1'
#
loop_
_entity.id
_entity.type
_entity.pdbx_description
1 polymer ?
#
loop_
_entity_poly.entity_id
_entity_poly.type
_entity_poly.pdbx_seq_one_letter_code
_entity_poly.pdbx_strand_id
1 'polypeptide(L)'
;MNEKTTPTRYADVPSWELPDSLWERIEPLLPKIKSRYRGRGKQRKNIGGRPIADRRKVMAGILYVLRTGCQWNALPRATYGSGKTAHKYFQQWVRAGVFKRMWQAGLTEYDTLKGIAWKWQAADGIMTKAPLPGTEKTGPNPTDRAKQGTKRSIVVDERGVPLGLVVSGANTPDGQLLESTLASMPIERPDPQTTPQNLCLDKAYSGTPCAEVAEAYGYELHVPDKENAKKNANASLGGGKRGAGLWKSPTPG
;
A
#
# COMPACT_ATOMS: atom_id res chain seq x y z
N MET A 1 25.45 -20.33 -31.60
CA MET A 1 25.53 -18.95 -31.11
C MET A 1 24.41 -18.78 -30.10
N ASN A 2 24.75 -18.80 -28.81
CA ASN A 2 23.76 -18.59 -27.72
C ASN A 2 23.69 -17.09 -27.46
N GLU A 3 22.61 -16.44 -27.88
CA GLU A 3 22.29 -15.10 -27.41
C GLU A 3 22.00 -15.15 -25.91
N LYS A 4 22.92 -14.64 -25.13
CA LYS A 4 22.72 -14.36 -23.71
C LYS A 4 21.73 -13.18 -23.62
N THR A 5 20.47 -13.48 -23.37
CA THR A 5 19.47 -12.49 -23.01
C THR A 5 19.90 -11.84 -21.69
N THR A 6 20.44 -10.63 -21.78
CA THR A 6 20.76 -9.81 -20.60
C THR A 6 19.45 -9.52 -19.88
N PRO A 7 19.33 -9.76 -18.56
CA PRO A 7 18.10 -9.42 -17.84
C PRO A 7 17.92 -7.91 -17.88
N THR A 8 16.84 -7.45 -18.50
CA THR A 8 16.44 -6.05 -18.56
C THR A 8 16.37 -5.52 -17.11
N ARG A 9 17.19 -4.53 -16.77
CA ARG A 9 17.13 -3.88 -15.46
C ARG A 9 15.75 -3.26 -15.31
N TYR A 10 15.06 -3.55 -14.23
CA TYR A 10 13.75 -2.96 -13.90
C TYR A 10 13.75 -1.41 -13.88
N ALA A 11 14.92 -0.78 -13.84
CA ALA A 11 15.10 0.67 -13.88
C ALA A 11 14.74 1.30 -15.23
N ASP A 12 14.74 0.54 -16.33
CA ASP A 12 14.56 1.08 -17.68
C ASP A 12 13.10 0.98 -18.19
N VAL A 13 12.21 0.36 -17.40
CA VAL A 13 10.79 0.22 -17.75
C VAL A 13 9.98 1.26 -16.98
N PRO A 14 9.19 2.11 -17.64
CA PRO A 14 8.31 3.04 -16.94
C PRO A 14 7.46 2.31 -15.90
N SER A 15 7.32 2.89 -14.71
CA SER A 15 6.67 2.26 -13.56
C SER A 15 5.17 1.92 -13.76
N TRP A 16 4.57 2.38 -14.84
CA TRP A 16 3.21 2.05 -15.26
C TRP A 16 3.13 0.98 -16.34
N GLU A 17 4.26 0.57 -16.91
CA GLU A 17 4.28 -0.57 -17.82
C GLU A 17 4.15 -1.88 -17.06
N LEU A 18 3.60 -2.86 -17.73
CA LEU A 18 3.38 -4.20 -17.19
C LEU A 18 4.26 -5.20 -17.95
N PRO A 19 5.49 -5.46 -17.47
CA PRO A 19 6.40 -6.45 -18.06
C PRO A 19 5.78 -7.85 -18.03
N ASP A 20 6.22 -8.74 -18.94
CA ASP A 20 5.74 -10.12 -19.01
C ASP A 20 5.94 -10.86 -17.70
N SER A 21 7.12 -10.72 -17.09
CA SER A 21 7.46 -11.34 -15.80
C SER A 21 6.55 -10.92 -14.66
N LEU A 22 6.08 -9.67 -14.63
CA LEU A 22 5.12 -9.19 -13.64
C LEU A 22 3.71 -9.68 -13.97
N TRP A 23 3.34 -9.69 -15.26
CA TRP A 23 2.04 -10.20 -15.67
C TRP A 23 1.84 -11.68 -15.31
N GLU A 24 2.83 -12.53 -15.56
CA GLU A 24 2.81 -13.96 -15.22
C GLU A 24 2.53 -14.21 -13.73
N ARG A 25 2.97 -13.31 -12.85
CA ARG A 25 2.69 -13.36 -11.41
C ARG A 25 1.30 -12.84 -11.05
N ILE A 26 0.80 -11.84 -11.76
CA ILE A 26 -0.50 -11.22 -11.49
C ILE A 26 -1.65 -12.06 -12.04
N GLU A 27 -1.51 -12.64 -13.23
CA GLU A 27 -2.59 -13.34 -13.92
C GLU A 27 -3.25 -14.46 -13.09
N PRO A 28 -2.50 -15.31 -12.37
CA PRO A 28 -3.07 -16.36 -11.53
C PRO A 28 -3.91 -15.82 -10.36
N LEU A 29 -3.64 -14.59 -9.91
CA LEU A 29 -4.35 -13.94 -8.81
C LEU A 29 -5.70 -13.36 -9.24
N LEU A 30 -5.95 -13.26 -10.54
CA LEU A 30 -7.19 -12.71 -11.07
C LEU A 30 -8.35 -13.70 -10.98
N PRO A 31 -9.59 -13.24 -10.78
CA PRO A 31 -10.76 -14.11 -10.75
C PRO A 31 -10.89 -14.91 -12.05
N LYS A 32 -11.33 -16.17 -11.94
CA LYS A 32 -11.60 -17.01 -13.12
C LYS A 32 -12.62 -16.34 -14.04
N ILE A 33 -12.38 -16.43 -15.34
CA ILE A 33 -13.29 -15.90 -16.34
C ILE A 33 -14.57 -16.77 -16.33
N LYS A 34 -15.72 -16.10 -16.15
CA LYS A 34 -17.01 -16.79 -16.26
C LYS A 34 -17.22 -17.29 -17.69
N SER A 35 -17.61 -18.56 -17.84
CA SER A 35 -17.92 -19.14 -19.14
C SER A 35 -19.00 -18.31 -19.86
N ARG A 36 -18.78 -18.06 -21.15
CA ARG A 36 -19.78 -17.43 -22.05
C ARG A 36 -20.84 -18.43 -22.53
N TYR A 37 -20.71 -19.69 -22.13
CA TYR A 37 -21.66 -20.73 -22.46
C TYR A 37 -22.56 -21.06 -21.29
N ARG A 38 -23.84 -21.22 -21.53
CA ARG A 38 -24.84 -21.66 -20.59
C ARG A 38 -25.37 -23.05 -20.97
N GLY A 39 -25.67 -23.89 -20.02
CA GLY A 39 -26.16 -25.24 -20.23
C GLY A 39 -25.08 -26.33 -20.14
N ARG A 40 -25.50 -27.59 -20.22
CA ARG A 40 -24.62 -28.77 -20.14
C ARG A 40 -24.72 -29.60 -21.44
N GLY A 41 -23.62 -30.23 -21.81
CA GLY A 41 -23.57 -31.16 -22.99
C GLY A 41 -24.01 -30.46 -24.28
N LYS A 42 -24.83 -31.16 -25.08
CA LYS A 42 -25.36 -30.70 -26.38
C LYS A 42 -26.24 -29.43 -26.28
N GLN A 43 -26.77 -29.09 -25.08
CA GLN A 43 -27.58 -27.90 -24.84
C GLN A 43 -26.74 -26.68 -24.48
N ARG A 44 -25.42 -26.76 -24.46
CA ARG A 44 -24.51 -25.67 -24.18
C ARG A 44 -24.55 -24.61 -25.28
N LYS A 45 -25.19 -23.50 -25.03
CA LYS A 45 -25.34 -22.38 -25.98
C LYS A 45 -24.40 -21.21 -25.59
N ASN A 46 -23.80 -20.58 -26.61
CA ASN A 46 -23.08 -19.32 -26.41
C ASN A 46 -24.11 -18.24 -26.09
N ILE A 47 -23.92 -17.59 -24.94
CA ILE A 47 -24.83 -16.52 -24.49
C ILE A 47 -24.67 -15.25 -25.33
N GLY A 48 -23.71 -15.20 -26.24
CA GLY A 48 -23.41 -14.01 -27.05
C GLY A 48 -22.72 -12.92 -26.21
N GLY A 49 -22.83 -11.69 -26.68
CA GLY A 49 -22.31 -10.51 -26.01
C GLY A 49 -20.90 -10.09 -26.47
N ARG A 50 -20.46 -8.93 -26.00
CA ARG A 50 -19.14 -8.35 -26.33
C ARG A 50 -18.01 -9.28 -25.89
N PRO A 51 -16.96 -9.48 -26.71
CA PRO A 51 -15.76 -10.18 -26.28
C PRO A 51 -15.22 -9.69 -24.93
N ILE A 52 -14.67 -10.61 -24.15
CA ILE A 52 -14.03 -10.27 -22.88
C ILE A 52 -12.83 -9.38 -23.19
N ALA A 53 -12.69 -8.28 -22.45
CA ALA A 53 -11.56 -7.38 -22.63
C ALA A 53 -10.25 -8.12 -22.31
N ASP A 54 -9.20 -7.77 -23.03
CA ASP A 54 -7.85 -8.22 -22.71
C ASP A 54 -7.48 -7.80 -21.29
N ARG A 55 -7.32 -8.79 -20.41
CA ARG A 55 -7.11 -8.57 -18.97
C ARG A 55 -5.76 -7.94 -18.67
N ARG A 56 -4.73 -8.27 -19.45
CA ARG A 56 -3.41 -7.67 -19.33
C ARG A 56 -3.46 -6.20 -19.70
N LYS A 57 -4.08 -5.87 -20.83
CA LYS A 57 -4.27 -4.49 -21.27
C LYS A 57 -5.09 -3.68 -20.27
N VAL A 58 -6.12 -4.29 -19.68
CA VAL A 58 -6.93 -3.67 -18.61
C VAL A 58 -6.08 -3.42 -17.36
N MET A 59 -5.28 -4.39 -16.91
CA MET A 59 -4.40 -4.24 -15.75
C MET A 59 -3.36 -3.13 -15.99
N ALA A 60 -2.73 -3.11 -17.15
CA ALA A 60 -1.79 -2.04 -17.53
C ALA A 60 -2.45 -0.66 -17.47
N GLY A 61 -3.69 -0.54 -17.96
CA GLY A 61 -4.46 0.70 -17.87
C GLY A 61 -4.81 1.09 -16.43
N ILE A 62 -5.11 0.13 -15.57
CA ILE A 62 -5.34 0.38 -14.13
C ILE A 62 -4.06 0.89 -13.47
N LEU A 63 -2.92 0.23 -13.69
CA LEU A 63 -1.63 0.65 -13.14
C LEU A 63 -1.24 2.05 -13.61
N TYR A 64 -1.48 2.36 -14.90
CA TYR A 64 -1.28 3.70 -15.43
C TYR A 64 -2.08 4.75 -14.67
N VAL A 65 -3.39 4.53 -14.47
CA VAL A 65 -4.25 5.48 -13.73
C VAL A 65 -3.78 5.62 -12.27
N LEU A 66 -3.48 4.50 -11.59
CA LEU A 66 -3.03 4.53 -10.20
C LEU A 66 -1.68 5.25 -10.05
N ARG A 67 -0.80 5.16 -11.02
CA ARG A 67 0.53 5.77 -10.99
C ARG A 67 0.52 7.25 -11.37
N THR A 68 -0.23 7.60 -12.40
CA THR A 68 -0.28 8.98 -12.92
C THR A 68 -1.32 9.85 -12.22
N GLY A 69 -2.30 9.25 -11.54
CA GLY A 69 -3.43 9.97 -10.95
C GLY A 69 -4.40 10.56 -11.97
N CYS A 70 -4.30 10.21 -13.26
CA CYS A 70 -5.20 10.73 -14.27
C CYS A 70 -6.64 10.23 -14.06
N GLN A 71 -7.61 10.97 -14.59
CA GLN A 71 -9.00 10.53 -14.58
C GLN A 71 -9.17 9.27 -15.46
N TRP A 72 -10.06 8.34 -15.08
CA TRP A 72 -10.38 7.14 -15.87
C TRP A 72 -10.74 7.44 -17.32
N ASN A 73 -11.45 8.54 -17.56
CA ASN A 73 -11.84 8.95 -18.90
C ASN A 73 -10.68 9.54 -19.73
N ALA A 74 -9.60 9.97 -19.06
CA ALA A 74 -8.39 10.48 -19.70
C ALA A 74 -7.38 9.35 -20.05
N LEU A 75 -7.69 8.09 -19.71
CA LEU A 75 -6.83 6.95 -20.04
C LEU A 75 -6.62 6.84 -21.56
N PRO A 76 -5.37 6.77 -22.07
CA PRO A 76 -5.04 6.62 -23.49
C PRO A 76 -5.72 5.40 -24.12
N ARG A 77 -6.80 5.65 -24.88
CA ARG A 77 -7.68 4.58 -25.39
C ARG A 77 -7.00 3.68 -26.41
N ALA A 78 -6.12 4.23 -27.21
CA ALA A 78 -5.37 3.45 -28.22
C ALA A 78 -4.51 2.37 -27.54
N THR A 79 -3.84 2.74 -26.45
CA THR A 79 -2.93 1.86 -25.71
C THR A 79 -3.67 0.91 -24.76
N TYR A 80 -4.56 1.44 -23.92
CA TYR A 80 -5.14 0.69 -22.80
C TYR A 80 -6.63 0.32 -22.99
N GLY A 81 -7.26 0.81 -24.04
CA GLY A 81 -8.69 0.61 -24.27
C GLY A 81 -9.57 1.61 -23.53
N SER A 82 -10.83 1.25 -23.28
CA SER A 82 -11.79 2.16 -22.68
C SER A 82 -11.56 2.33 -21.17
N GLY A 83 -11.41 3.58 -20.70
CA GLY A 83 -11.30 3.90 -19.29
C GLY A 83 -12.50 3.44 -18.45
N LYS A 84 -13.72 3.47 -19.02
CA LYS A 84 -14.93 2.92 -18.37
C LYS A 84 -14.79 1.41 -18.13
N THR A 85 -14.18 0.67 -19.08
CA THR A 85 -13.92 -0.75 -18.94
C THR A 85 -12.86 -0.99 -17.87
N ALA A 86 -11.75 -0.26 -17.91
CA ALA A 86 -10.69 -0.35 -16.91
C ALA A 86 -11.23 -0.08 -15.50
N HIS A 87 -12.02 0.99 -15.31
CA HIS A 87 -12.65 1.31 -14.02
C HIS A 87 -13.61 0.21 -13.53
N LYS A 88 -14.43 -0.35 -14.42
CA LYS A 88 -15.31 -1.48 -14.08
C LYS A 88 -14.52 -2.69 -13.57
N TYR A 89 -13.44 -3.07 -14.27
CA TYR A 89 -12.58 -4.17 -13.84
C TYR A 89 -11.84 -3.85 -12.55
N PHE A 90 -11.34 -2.61 -12.38
CA PHE A 90 -10.73 -2.16 -11.15
C PHE A 90 -11.66 -2.40 -9.94
N GLN A 91 -12.91 -1.92 -10.01
CA GLN A 91 -13.89 -2.13 -8.95
C GLN A 91 -14.19 -3.61 -8.70
N GLN A 92 -14.30 -4.42 -9.76
CA GLN A 92 -14.52 -5.86 -9.63
C GLN A 92 -13.33 -6.54 -8.95
N TRP A 93 -12.11 -6.18 -9.30
CA TRP A 93 -10.89 -6.76 -8.75
C TRP A 93 -10.61 -6.28 -7.32
N VAL A 94 -10.97 -5.05 -6.99
CA VAL A 94 -10.97 -4.58 -5.58
C VAL A 94 -11.90 -5.44 -4.73
N ARG A 95 -13.17 -5.61 -5.14
CA ARG A 95 -14.13 -6.43 -4.41
C ARG A 95 -13.72 -7.90 -4.31
N ALA A 96 -13.02 -8.41 -5.31
CA ALA A 96 -12.47 -9.76 -5.33
C ALA A 96 -11.15 -9.90 -4.54
N GLY A 97 -10.63 -8.83 -3.91
CA GLY A 97 -9.41 -8.85 -3.12
C GLY A 97 -8.12 -9.08 -3.93
N VAL A 98 -8.13 -8.83 -5.25
CA VAL A 98 -6.96 -9.05 -6.13
C VAL A 98 -5.76 -8.26 -5.65
N PHE A 99 -5.92 -6.98 -5.37
CA PHE A 99 -4.80 -6.10 -4.99
C PHE A 99 -4.19 -6.49 -3.62
N LYS A 100 -5.03 -6.99 -2.69
CA LYS A 100 -4.52 -7.54 -1.42
C LYS A 100 -3.67 -8.79 -1.66
N ARG A 101 -4.13 -9.72 -2.54
CA ARG A 101 -3.33 -10.90 -2.91
C ARG A 101 -2.05 -10.54 -3.65
N MET A 102 -2.08 -9.53 -4.53
CA MET A 102 -0.88 -9.02 -5.19
C MET A 102 0.13 -8.49 -4.17
N TRP A 103 -0.33 -7.70 -3.19
CA TRP A 103 0.52 -7.20 -2.13
C TRP A 103 1.10 -8.33 -1.28
N GLN A 104 0.27 -9.27 -0.85
CA GLN A 104 0.71 -10.45 -0.11
C GLN A 104 1.78 -11.25 -0.88
N ALA A 105 1.53 -11.56 -2.14
CA ALA A 105 2.49 -12.28 -2.99
C ALA A 105 3.81 -11.50 -3.15
N GLY A 106 3.74 -10.19 -3.35
CA GLY A 106 4.91 -9.32 -3.45
C GLY A 106 5.74 -9.28 -2.16
N LEU A 107 5.10 -9.19 -1.00
CA LEU A 107 5.79 -9.23 0.30
C LEU A 107 6.42 -10.60 0.57
N THR A 108 5.71 -11.69 0.29
CA THR A 108 6.25 -13.06 0.45
C THR A 108 7.48 -13.28 -0.43
N GLU A 109 7.44 -12.80 -1.67
CA GLU A 109 8.60 -12.89 -2.56
C GLU A 109 9.76 -12.00 -2.08
N TYR A 110 9.46 -10.76 -1.65
CA TYR A 110 10.48 -9.87 -1.10
C TYR A 110 11.15 -10.48 0.12
N ASP A 111 10.37 -11.07 1.02
CA ASP A 111 10.89 -11.75 2.21
C ASP A 111 11.81 -12.93 1.85
N THR A 112 11.41 -13.73 0.85
CA THR A 112 12.24 -14.84 0.35
C THR A 112 13.55 -14.36 -0.28
N LEU A 113 13.54 -13.24 -1.03
CA LEU A 113 14.70 -12.78 -1.79
C LEU A 113 15.68 -11.90 -0.97
N LYS A 114 15.14 -11.07 -0.07
CA LYS A 114 15.91 -10.04 0.65
C LYS A 114 15.73 -10.11 2.17
N GLY A 115 14.69 -10.79 2.64
CA GLY A 115 14.23 -10.75 4.02
C GLY A 115 13.58 -9.42 4.39
N ILE A 116 12.46 -9.46 5.07
CA ILE A 116 11.85 -8.28 5.70
C ILE A 116 12.64 -7.94 6.96
N ALA A 117 12.91 -6.67 7.19
CA ALA A 117 13.68 -6.21 8.34
C ALA A 117 12.78 -6.10 9.59
N TRP A 118 12.35 -7.25 10.13
CA TRP A 118 11.40 -7.36 11.23
C TRP A 118 11.86 -6.76 12.56
N LYS A 119 13.16 -6.54 12.72
CA LYS A 119 13.72 -6.06 13.98
C LYS A 119 13.22 -4.68 14.37
N TRP A 120 13.09 -3.76 13.42
CA TRP A 120 12.59 -2.41 13.60
C TRP A 120 11.45 -2.11 12.65
N GLN A 121 10.36 -1.60 13.20
CA GLN A 121 9.18 -1.20 12.44
C GLN A 121 8.75 0.18 12.91
N ALA A 122 8.11 0.93 12.03
CA ALA A 122 7.55 2.23 12.36
C ALA A 122 6.13 2.33 11.83
N ALA A 123 5.24 2.96 12.61
CA ALA A 123 3.89 3.27 12.15
C ALA A 123 3.63 4.78 12.24
N ASP A 124 2.93 5.30 11.21
CA ASP A 124 2.58 6.72 11.11
C ASP A 124 1.27 6.91 10.35
N GLY A 125 0.63 8.05 10.60
CA GLY A 125 -0.64 8.46 9.99
C GLY A 125 -0.48 9.63 9.02
N ILE A 126 -0.73 9.41 7.73
CA ILE A 126 -0.69 10.45 6.70
C ILE A 126 -2.10 10.90 6.35
N MET A 127 -2.38 12.20 6.50
CA MET A 127 -3.65 12.79 6.08
C MET A 127 -3.57 13.31 4.66
N THR A 128 -4.62 13.03 3.87
CA THR A 128 -4.76 13.52 2.48
C THR A 128 -6.14 14.11 2.26
N LYS A 129 -6.22 15.16 1.43
CA LYS A 129 -7.50 15.77 1.04
C LYS A 129 -8.36 14.78 0.27
N ALA A 130 -9.66 14.75 0.58
CA ALA A 130 -10.66 14.02 -0.17
C ALA A 130 -11.56 15.03 -0.90
N PRO A 131 -11.35 15.28 -2.20
CA PRO A 131 -12.11 16.31 -2.94
C PRO A 131 -13.59 15.96 -3.09
N LEU A 132 -13.95 14.68 -2.94
CA LEU A 132 -15.33 14.21 -2.99
C LEU A 132 -15.78 13.74 -1.61
N PRO A 133 -16.74 14.40 -0.97
CA PRO A 133 -17.29 13.98 0.32
C PRO A 133 -18.16 12.72 0.18
N GLY A 134 -18.35 12.00 1.28
CA GLY A 134 -19.41 11.00 1.39
C GLY A 134 -19.01 9.55 1.26
N THR A 135 -17.77 9.18 1.58
CA THR A 135 -17.41 7.78 1.80
C THR A 135 -17.23 7.51 3.30
N GLU A 136 -17.45 6.27 3.74
CA GLU A 136 -17.21 5.82 5.12
C GLU A 136 -15.76 6.09 5.61
N LYS A 137 -14.84 6.34 4.68
CA LYS A 137 -13.42 6.56 4.95
C LYS A 137 -12.99 8.01 4.76
N THR A 138 -13.94 8.95 4.81
CA THR A 138 -13.68 10.38 4.80
C THR A 138 -14.22 11.04 6.06
N GLY A 139 -13.54 12.06 6.55
CA GLY A 139 -13.93 12.82 7.72
C GLY A 139 -13.30 14.22 7.73
N PRO A 140 -13.76 15.11 8.60
CA PRO A 140 -13.22 16.46 8.69
C PRO A 140 -11.74 16.41 9.09
N ASN A 141 -10.88 17.06 8.29
CA ASN A 141 -9.45 17.13 8.57
C ASN A 141 -9.18 18.25 9.58
N PRO A 142 -8.67 17.94 10.79
CA PRO A 142 -8.42 18.93 11.82
C PRO A 142 -7.33 19.94 11.44
N THR A 143 -6.43 19.59 10.53
CA THR A 143 -5.31 20.44 10.09
C THR A 143 -5.64 21.28 8.84
N ASP A 144 -6.77 21.04 8.17
CA ASP A 144 -7.18 21.78 6.96
C ASP A 144 -8.60 22.33 7.08
N ARG A 145 -8.87 23.13 8.11
CA ARG A 145 -10.15 23.84 8.32
C ARG A 145 -11.39 22.94 8.19
N ALA A 146 -11.30 21.73 8.74
CA ALA A 146 -12.35 20.71 8.70
C ALA A 146 -12.80 20.29 7.27
N LYS A 147 -12.01 20.57 6.23
CA LYS A 147 -12.26 20.01 4.89
C LYS A 147 -12.19 18.51 4.92
N GLN A 148 -12.96 17.87 4.02
CA GLN A 148 -12.98 16.41 3.96
C GLN A 148 -11.61 15.84 3.59
N GLY A 149 -11.18 14.86 4.34
CA GLY A 149 -9.91 14.17 4.16
C GLY A 149 -9.98 12.70 4.54
N THR A 150 -8.97 11.96 4.14
CA THR A 150 -8.73 10.58 4.56
C THR A 150 -7.41 10.50 5.31
N LYS A 151 -7.34 9.62 6.31
CA LYS A 151 -6.12 9.25 7.00
C LYS A 151 -5.70 7.85 6.52
N ARG A 152 -4.42 7.69 6.19
CA ARG A 152 -3.79 6.41 5.93
C ARG A 152 -2.83 6.13 7.05
N SER A 153 -3.15 5.13 7.88
CA SER A 153 -2.24 4.61 8.88
C SER A 153 -1.44 3.47 8.24
N ILE A 154 -0.14 3.56 8.26
CA ILE A 154 0.77 2.62 7.60
C ILE A 154 1.82 2.15 8.59
N VAL A 155 2.16 0.87 8.54
CA VAL A 155 3.33 0.32 9.22
C VAL A 155 4.32 -0.16 8.19
N VAL A 156 5.59 0.17 8.40
CA VAL A 156 6.72 -0.16 7.53
C VAL A 156 7.82 -0.86 8.31
N ASP A 157 8.67 -1.62 7.61
CA ASP A 157 9.90 -2.16 8.17
C ASP A 157 11.02 -1.10 8.20
N GLU A 158 12.19 -1.46 8.73
CA GLU A 158 13.38 -0.60 8.81
C GLU A 158 13.81 -0.04 7.44
N ARG A 159 13.50 -0.73 6.35
CA ARG A 159 13.83 -0.33 4.98
C ARG A 159 12.72 0.48 4.30
N GLY A 160 11.63 0.76 5.01
CA GLY A 160 10.47 1.47 4.49
C GLY A 160 9.53 0.61 3.63
N VAL A 161 9.64 -0.72 3.70
CA VAL A 161 8.71 -1.63 3.01
C VAL A 161 7.36 -1.61 3.73
N PRO A 162 6.25 -1.29 3.03
CA PRO A 162 4.93 -1.23 3.65
C PRO A 162 4.44 -2.63 4.01
N LEU A 163 4.24 -2.88 5.29
CA LEU A 163 3.79 -4.16 5.85
C LEU A 163 2.28 -4.19 6.11
N GLY A 164 1.69 -3.08 6.55
CA GLY A 164 0.27 -2.96 6.85
C GLY A 164 -0.26 -1.57 6.51
N LEU A 165 -1.54 -1.48 6.14
CA LEU A 165 -2.19 -0.22 5.76
C LEU A 165 -3.68 -0.23 6.10
N VAL A 166 -4.14 0.81 6.78
CA VAL A 166 -5.56 1.08 7.01
C VAL A 166 -5.91 2.49 6.53
N VAL A 167 -7.10 2.64 5.98
CA VAL A 167 -7.66 3.93 5.55
C VAL A 167 -8.88 4.25 6.39
N SER A 168 -8.92 5.45 6.99
CA SER A 168 -10.01 5.96 7.81
C SER A 168 -10.31 7.43 7.49
N GLY A 169 -11.32 8.01 8.14
CA GLY A 169 -11.54 9.45 8.09
C GLY A 169 -10.40 10.23 8.72
N ALA A 170 -10.12 11.44 8.20
CA ALA A 170 -9.01 12.27 8.70
C ALA A 170 -9.15 12.67 10.18
N ASN A 171 -10.36 12.65 10.73
CA ASN A 171 -10.66 12.93 12.13
C ASN A 171 -10.38 11.77 13.09
N THR A 172 -10.05 10.57 12.58
CA THR A 172 -9.76 9.42 13.45
C THR A 172 -8.38 9.61 14.11
N PRO A 173 -8.28 9.52 15.45
CA PRO A 173 -7.00 9.58 16.14
C PRO A 173 -6.06 8.43 15.73
N ASP A 174 -4.76 8.72 15.63
CA ASP A 174 -3.77 7.72 15.19
C ASP A 174 -3.71 6.50 16.11
N GLY A 175 -3.78 6.70 17.41
CA GLY A 175 -3.78 5.61 18.39
C GLY A 175 -4.93 4.61 18.24
N GLN A 176 -6.11 5.05 17.76
CA GLN A 176 -7.24 4.17 17.50
C GLN A 176 -7.05 3.29 16.26
N LEU A 177 -6.14 3.68 15.36
CA LEU A 177 -5.85 2.94 14.14
C LEU A 177 -4.71 1.93 14.31
N LEU A 178 -3.95 1.98 15.41
CA LEU A 178 -2.76 1.17 15.60
C LEU A 178 -3.07 -0.32 15.49
N GLU A 179 -4.01 -0.83 16.28
CA GLU A 179 -4.38 -2.23 16.28
C GLU A 179 -4.83 -2.71 14.88
N SER A 180 -5.75 -1.97 14.26
CA SER A 180 -6.23 -2.31 12.92
C SER A 180 -5.13 -2.25 11.86
N THR A 181 -4.14 -1.36 12.02
CA THR A 181 -2.99 -1.24 11.13
C THR A 181 -2.08 -2.45 11.26
N LEU A 182 -1.76 -2.87 12.49
CA LEU A 182 -0.97 -4.08 12.74
C LEU A 182 -1.70 -5.34 12.25
N ALA A 183 -3.01 -5.45 12.50
CA ALA A 183 -3.84 -6.56 12.01
C ALA A 183 -4.01 -6.61 10.49
N SER A 184 -3.72 -5.50 9.78
CA SER A 184 -3.87 -5.42 8.32
C SER A 184 -2.73 -6.08 7.53
N MET A 185 -1.65 -6.48 8.19
CA MET A 185 -0.51 -7.14 7.53
C MET A 185 -0.98 -8.40 6.80
N PRO A 186 -0.69 -8.53 5.50
CA PRO A 186 -1.18 -9.68 4.72
C PRO A 186 -0.30 -10.92 4.85
N ILE A 187 0.81 -10.85 5.56
CA ILE A 187 1.76 -11.94 5.83
C ILE A 187 1.92 -12.13 7.33
N GLU A 188 2.28 -13.35 7.73
CA GLU A 188 2.58 -13.66 9.12
C GLU A 188 3.90 -13.04 9.55
N ARG A 189 3.92 -12.53 10.77
CA ARG A 189 5.12 -12.02 11.42
C ARG A 189 5.88 -13.18 12.07
N PRO A 190 7.22 -13.11 12.16
CA PRO A 190 7.97 -14.03 13.00
C PRO A 190 7.49 -13.98 14.45
N ASP A 191 7.66 -15.10 15.16
CA ASP A 191 7.34 -15.17 16.58
C ASP A 191 8.20 -14.15 17.36
N PRO A 192 7.57 -13.22 18.10
CA PRO A 192 8.29 -12.23 18.90
C PRO A 192 9.24 -12.82 19.95
N GLN A 193 8.98 -14.03 20.42
CA GLN A 193 9.87 -14.71 21.38
C GLN A 193 11.19 -15.14 20.74
N THR A 194 11.18 -15.51 19.47
CA THR A 194 12.39 -15.92 18.75
C THR A 194 13.05 -14.76 18.00
N THR A 195 12.25 -13.79 17.58
CA THR A 195 12.70 -12.61 16.83
C THR A 195 12.14 -11.35 17.48
N PRO A 196 12.85 -10.74 18.43
CA PRO A 196 12.42 -9.51 19.08
C PRO A 196 12.15 -8.40 18.07
N GLN A 197 11.01 -7.72 18.21
CA GLN A 197 10.53 -6.71 17.28
C GLN A 197 10.27 -5.41 18.03
N ASN A 198 10.79 -4.32 17.49
CA ASN A 198 10.64 -2.97 18.02
C ASN A 198 9.66 -2.17 17.16
N LEU A 199 8.76 -1.44 17.81
CA LEU A 199 7.79 -0.56 17.15
C LEU A 199 8.04 0.89 17.51
N CYS A 200 8.49 1.68 16.56
CA CYS A 200 8.68 3.12 16.70
C CYS A 200 7.40 3.87 16.32
N LEU A 201 6.89 4.66 17.23
CA LEU A 201 5.71 5.50 17.03
C LEU A 201 6.04 6.95 17.39
N ASP A 202 5.26 7.89 16.83
CA ASP A 202 5.36 9.30 17.22
C ASP A 202 4.61 9.60 18.53
N LYS A 203 4.65 10.85 18.99
CA LYS A 203 3.98 11.28 20.23
C LYS A 203 2.46 11.17 20.18
N ALA A 204 1.83 11.14 19.01
CA ALA A 204 0.38 11.01 18.88
C ALA A 204 -0.12 9.63 19.37
N TYR A 205 0.77 8.65 19.43
CA TYR A 205 0.49 7.31 19.95
C TYR A 205 0.82 7.17 21.45
N SER A 206 1.17 8.24 22.15
CA SER A 206 1.45 8.19 23.58
C SER A 206 0.17 7.88 24.37
N GLY A 207 0.23 6.86 25.22
CA GLY A 207 -0.87 6.49 26.12
C GLY A 207 -1.00 4.98 26.32
N THR A 208 -1.64 4.61 27.44
CA THR A 208 -1.85 3.21 27.83
C THR A 208 -2.46 2.33 26.72
N PRO A 209 -3.49 2.76 25.96
CA PRO A 209 -4.09 1.91 24.94
C PRO A 209 -3.12 1.48 23.83
N CYS A 210 -2.20 2.37 23.43
CA CYS A 210 -1.20 2.03 22.40
C CYS A 210 -0.12 1.09 22.94
N ALA A 211 0.24 1.25 24.23
CA ALA A 211 1.19 0.34 24.89
C ALA A 211 0.59 -1.06 25.04
N GLU A 212 -0.66 -1.18 25.46
CA GLU A 212 -1.37 -2.45 25.56
C GLU A 212 -1.48 -3.17 24.19
N VAL A 213 -1.78 -2.42 23.12
CA VAL A 213 -1.79 -2.98 21.76
C VAL A 213 -0.41 -3.47 21.36
N ALA A 214 0.65 -2.66 21.58
CA ALA A 214 2.01 -3.06 21.21
C ALA A 214 2.44 -4.32 21.98
N GLU A 215 2.16 -4.40 23.27
CA GLU A 215 2.43 -5.57 24.12
C GLU A 215 1.66 -6.80 23.64
N ALA A 216 0.35 -6.67 23.36
CA ALA A 216 -0.50 -7.76 22.84
C ALA A 216 0.04 -8.34 21.54
N TYR A 217 0.68 -7.52 20.70
CA TYR A 217 1.34 -7.94 19.47
C TYR A 217 2.80 -8.34 19.67
N GLY A 218 3.33 -8.34 20.91
CA GLY A 218 4.69 -8.73 21.25
C GLY A 218 5.76 -7.76 20.75
N TYR A 219 5.44 -6.47 20.66
CA TYR A 219 6.41 -5.43 20.32
C TYR A 219 7.03 -4.79 21.56
N GLU A 220 8.32 -4.47 21.48
CA GLU A 220 8.93 -3.45 22.34
C GLU A 220 8.61 -2.07 21.77
N LEU A 221 7.87 -1.25 22.55
CA LEU A 221 7.33 0.03 22.10
C LEU A 221 8.33 1.16 22.35
N HIS A 222 8.62 1.96 21.32
CA HIS A 222 9.45 3.15 21.37
C HIS A 222 8.64 4.39 20.99
N VAL A 223 8.29 5.23 21.99
CA VAL A 223 7.62 6.51 21.81
C VAL A 223 8.48 7.60 22.44
N PRO A 224 8.76 8.72 21.76
CA PRO A 224 9.56 9.82 22.34
C PRO A 224 8.88 10.43 23.57
N ASP A 225 9.62 10.53 24.69
CA ASP A 225 9.14 11.17 25.91
C ASP A 225 8.83 12.66 25.70
N LYS A 226 7.75 13.15 26.33
CA LYS A 226 7.39 14.56 26.30
C LYS A 226 8.44 15.46 26.97
N GLU A 227 9.17 14.97 27.97
CA GLU A 227 10.20 15.69 28.68
C GLU A 227 11.53 15.83 27.95
N ASN A 228 11.96 14.77 27.24
CA ASN A 228 13.21 14.79 26.47
C ASN A 228 13.15 15.70 25.25
N ALA A 229 11.97 15.98 24.71
CA ALA A 229 11.82 16.94 23.62
C ALA A 229 12.08 18.39 24.05
N LYS A 230 11.76 18.77 25.29
CA LYS A 230 12.09 20.08 25.84
C LYS A 230 13.58 20.22 26.13
N LYS A 231 14.24 19.16 26.63
CA LYS A 231 15.69 19.16 26.89
C LYS A 231 16.49 19.22 25.56
N ASN A 232 16.08 18.51 24.56
CA ASN A 232 16.75 18.54 23.25
C ASN A 232 16.50 19.83 22.48
N ALA A 233 15.33 20.46 22.61
CA ALA A 233 15.06 21.78 22.05
C ALA A 233 15.91 22.87 22.75
N ASN A 234 16.09 22.79 24.06
CA ASN A 234 16.94 23.72 24.83
C ASN A 234 18.44 23.45 24.60
N ALA A 235 18.86 22.21 24.38
CA ALA A 235 20.24 21.89 24.03
C ALA A 235 20.62 22.33 22.59
N SER A 236 19.67 22.35 21.67
CA SER A 236 19.89 22.86 20.30
C SER A 236 19.95 24.39 20.22
N LEU A 237 19.44 25.11 21.21
CA LEU A 237 19.52 26.56 21.30
C LEU A 237 20.79 27.05 22.06
N GLY A 238 21.50 26.16 22.76
CA GLY A 238 22.68 26.47 23.57
C GLY A 238 24.04 26.07 23.00
N GLY A 239 24.11 25.45 21.86
CA GLY A 239 25.37 24.96 21.27
C GLY A 239 25.43 25.20 19.76
N GLY A 240 26.33 26.07 19.34
CA GLY A 240 26.51 26.41 17.93
C GLY A 240 26.88 25.24 17.04
N LYS A 241 26.36 25.31 15.81
CA LYS A 241 26.79 24.67 14.57
C LYS A 241 27.35 23.24 14.68
N ARG A 242 26.50 22.25 14.36
CA ARG A 242 26.80 21.15 13.42
C ARG A 242 25.60 20.21 13.25
N GLY A 243 25.15 20.11 12.01
CA GLY A 243 24.63 18.88 11.40
C GLY A 243 23.21 18.46 11.78
N ALA A 244 22.21 19.17 11.31
CA ALA A 244 20.88 18.60 11.12
C ALA A 244 20.96 17.56 9.99
N GLY A 245 21.02 16.28 10.35
CA GLY A 245 20.76 15.18 9.42
C GLY A 245 19.28 15.15 9.08
N LEU A 246 18.89 15.94 8.08
CA LEU A 246 17.59 15.80 7.45
C LEU A 246 17.52 14.44 6.75
N TRP A 247 16.50 13.70 7.06
CA TRP A 247 15.99 12.66 6.17
C TRP A 247 15.58 13.31 4.84
N LYS A 248 16.51 13.33 3.89
CA LYS A 248 16.20 13.68 2.52
C LYS A 248 15.70 12.41 1.84
N SER A 249 14.45 12.43 1.42
CA SER A 249 13.93 11.50 0.42
C SER A 249 14.85 11.52 -0.81
N PRO A 250 15.21 10.37 -1.38
CA PRO A 250 15.92 10.37 -2.66
C PRO A 250 14.98 10.93 -3.73
N THR A 251 15.32 12.08 -4.27
CA THR A 251 14.77 12.60 -5.52
C THR A 251 15.26 11.70 -6.65
N PRO A 252 14.39 11.23 -7.55
CA PRO A 252 14.83 10.54 -8.75
C PRO A 252 15.50 11.55 -9.69
N GLY A 253 16.75 11.30 -10.04
CA GLY A 253 17.40 11.80 -11.23
C GLY A 253 17.00 10.97 -12.44
#